data_64495a3d24b843f08ba9900608f690d9
#
_entry.id   64495a3d24b843f08ba9900608f690d9
#
_cell.length_a   1.000
_cell.length_b   1.000
_cell.length_c   1.000
_cell.angle_alpha   90.00
_cell.angle_beta   90.00
_cell.angle_gamma   90.00
#
_symmetry.space_group_name_H-M   'P 1'
#
loop_
_entity.id
_entity.type
_entity.pdbx_description
1 polymer ?
#
loop_
_entity_poly.entity_id
_entity_poly.type
_entity_poly.pdbx_seq_one_letter_code
_entity_poly.pdbx_strand_id
1 'polypeptide(L)'
;DFTLKYLISGENRSAYILCNLDDESSNEAVVFYQLTGTDTIRMNILDQNDQGEWESVYDMAGAGDDIYTVDLATISTLDRNDLIISWKDRGRTELDIEIYSYEKGTLSNLFSGAGDRLYFMDINEDGYSEMVLLGWASSRDPSIQIVRRAGSRVIARDETILSSRAIDFTGLTLGKTLDGDTAIYVDELISSSSAATDIVVLDGFNMEVVTAAETGDDEEEEAADSLYDQTVRP
;
A
#
# COMPACT_ATOMS: atom_id res chain seq x y z
N ASP A 1 -6.61 10.36 -31.12
CA ASP A 1 -5.75 11.23 -30.31
C ASP A 1 -5.89 10.85 -28.83
N PHE A 2 -4.81 11.02 -28.05
CA PHE A 2 -4.77 10.74 -26.62
C PHE A 2 -3.92 11.78 -25.89
N THR A 3 -4.09 11.87 -24.58
CA THR A 3 -3.30 12.70 -23.67
C THR A 3 -2.69 11.81 -22.60
N LEU A 4 -1.39 11.94 -22.37
CA LEU A 4 -0.71 11.24 -21.28
C LEU A 4 -1.20 11.75 -19.92
N LYS A 5 -1.31 10.85 -18.96
CA LYS A 5 -1.68 11.13 -17.57
C LYS A 5 -0.50 10.93 -16.66
N TYR A 6 -0.39 11.77 -15.66
CA TYR A 6 0.72 11.80 -14.71
C TYR A 6 0.23 11.40 -13.31
N LEU A 7 1.08 10.76 -12.53
CA LEU A 7 0.80 10.42 -11.15
C LEU A 7 0.68 11.70 -10.30
N ILE A 8 -0.29 11.71 -9.39
CA ILE A 8 -0.51 12.83 -8.46
C ILE A 8 0.55 12.85 -7.36
N SER A 9 0.95 11.68 -6.86
CA SER A 9 1.85 11.52 -5.72
C SER A 9 2.98 10.53 -6.05
N GLY A 10 3.87 10.28 -5.09
CA GLY A 10 5.03 9.42 -5.24
C GLY A 10 6.28 10.17 -5.69
N GLU A 11 7.42 9.47 -5.64
CA GLU A 11 8.72 10.04 -6.01
C GLU A 11 8.85 10.24 -7.53
N ASN A 12 8.24 9.38 -8.32
CA ASN A 12 8.31 9.39 -9.78
C ASN A 12 6.95 9.74 -10.38
N ARG A 13 6.68 11.02 -10.56
CA ARG A 13 5.44 11.54 -11.16
C ARG A 13 5.50 11.55 -12.69
N SER A 14 5.92 10.44 -13.28
CA SER A 14 5.99 10.31 -14.74
C SER A 14 4.66 9.79 -15.32
N ALA A 15 4.45 10.02 -16.61
CA ALA A 15 3.36 9.40 -17.36
C ALA A 15 3.70 7.97 -17.80
N TYR A 16 4.92 7.53 -17.58
CA TYR A 16 5.37 6.15 -17.81
C TYR A 16 6.34 5.71 -16.71
N ILE A 17 6.34 4.42 -16.41
CA ILE A 17 7.19 3.80 -15.42
C ILE A 17 7.87 2.62 -16.11
N LEU A 18 9.20 2.58 -16.06
CA LEU A 18 9.98 1.43 -16.51
C LEU A 18 10.21 0.51 -15.32
N CYS A 19 9.79 -0.73 -15.43
CA CYS A 19 9.88 -1.73 -14.38
C CYS A 19 9.95 -3.13 -14.96
N ASN A 20 10.54 -4.05 -14.23
CA ASN A 20 10.52 -5.47 -14.56
C ASN A 20 9.27 -6.07 -13.90
N LEU A 21 8.29 -6.49 -14.71
CA LEU A 21 7.03 -7.07 -14.29
C LEU A 21 6.94 -8.58 -14.53
N ASP A 22 7.86 -9.14 -15.30
CA ASP A 22 7.91 -10.58 -15.60
C ASP A 22 9.30 -11.18 -15.35
N ASP A 23 9.54 -12.39 -15.85
CA ASP A 23 10.79 -13.14 -15.66
C ASP A 23 11.84 -12.88 -16.76
N GLU A 24 11.59 -11.91 -17.65
CA GLU A 24 12.53 -11.52 -18.70
C GLU A 24 13.55 -10.47 -18.21
N SER A 25 14.62 -10.29 -18.95
CA SER A 25 15.68 -9.33 -18.57
C SER A 25 15.41 -7.89 -19.04
N SER A 26 14.43 -7.71 -19.90
CA SER A 26 13.94 -6.40 -20.36
C SER A 26 12.99 -5.77 -19.33
N ASN A 27 12.85 -4.47 -19.38
CA ASN A 27 11.83 -3.78 -18.59
C ASN A 27 10.60 -3.51 -19.47
N GLU A 28 9.43 -3.65 -18.89
CA GLU A 28 8.18 -3.17 -19.43
C GLU A 28 8.02 -1.67 -19.14
N ALA A 29 7.20 -1.01 -19.94
CA ALA A 29 6.78 0.37 -19.69
C ALA A 29 5.27 0.41 -19.39
N VAL A 30 4.91 0.82 -18.17
CA VAL A 30 3.53 1.11 -17.81
C VAL A 30 3.22 2.56 -18.14
N VAL A 31 2.23 2.80 -18.99
CA VAL A 31 1.87 4.11 -19.50
C VAL A 31 0.40 4.40 -19.19
N PHE A 32 0.14 5.60 -18.65
CA PHE A 32 -1.23 6.05 -18.39
C PHE A 32 -1.65 7.14 -19.39
N TYR A 33 -2.84 7.01 -19.93
CA TYR A 33 -3.35 7.93 -20.93
C TYR A 33 -4.88 8.03 -20.91
N GLN A 34 -5.40 9.04 -21.58
CA GLN A 34 -6.83 9.27 -21.77
C GLN A 34 -7.11 9.54 -23.23
N LEU A 35 -8.09 8.85 -23.78
CA LEU A 35 -8.52 9.10 -25.16
C LEU A 35 -9.29 10.42 -25.25
N THR A 36 -9.13 11.15 -26.35
CA THR A 36 -9.86 12.39 -26.61
C THR A 36 -11.36 12.14 -26.62
N GLY A 37 -12.09 12.89 -25.80
CA GLY A 37 -13.56 12.78 -25.71
C GLY A 37 -14.06 11.71 -24.75
N THR A 38 -13.17 11.10 -23.93
CA THR A 38 -13.56 10.21 -22.83
C THR A 38 -13.05 10.75 -21.50
N ASP A 39 -13.70 10.36 -20.41
CA ASP A 39 -13.23 10.67 -19.04
C ASP A 39 -12.45 9.50 -18.41
N THR A 40 -12.38 8.37 -19.08
CA THR A 40 -11.72 7.16 -18.57
C THR A 40 -10.21 7.22 -18.78
N ILE A 41 -9.45 7.07 -17.71
CA ILE A 41 -8.01 6.83 -17.78
C ILE A 41 -7.80 5.37 -18.20
N ARG A 42 -6.79 5.15 -19.03
CA ARG A 42 -6.37 3.82 -19.47
C ARG A 42 -4.94 3.58 -19.04
N MET A 43 -4.63 2.35 -18.73
CA MET A 43 -3.28 1.84 -18.52
C MET A 43 -2.90 0.97 -19.71
N ASN A 44 -1.71 1.19 -20.23
CA ASN A 44 -1.09 0.35 -21.28
C ASN A 44 0.24 -0.19 -20.76
N ILE A 45 0.48 -1.47 -20.96
CA ILE A 45 1.79 -2.09 -20.78
C ILE A 45 2.41 -2.26 -22.15
N LEU A 46 3.60 -1.71 -22.29
CA LEU A 46 4.44 -1.85 -23.47
C LEU A 46 5.62 -2.75 -23.11
N ASP A 47 5.97 -3.62 -24.02
CA ASP A 47 7.14 -4.49 -23.92
C ASP A 47 8.01 -4.40 -25.18
N GLN A 48 9.27 -4.81 -25.12
CA GLN A 48 10.17 -4.79 -26.25
C GLN A 48 10.16 -6.13 -26.98
N ASN A 49 9.91 -6.06 -28.29
CA ASN A 49 10.05 -7.22 -29.14
C ASN A 49 11.53 -7.58 -29.38
N ASP A 50 11.79 -8.69 -30.09
CA ASP A 50 13.14 -9.17 -30.43
C ASP A 50 13.99 -8.14 -31.21
N GLN A 51 13.38 -7.13 -31.83
CA GLN A 51 14.03 -6.04 -32.54
C GLN A 51 14.34 -4.82 -31.65
N GLY A 52 13.87 -4.85 -30.38
CA GLY A 52 13.98 -3.74 -29.42
C GLY A 52 12.94 -2.63 -29.66
N GLU A 53 11.88 -2.91 -30.40
CA GLU A 53 10.79 -1.98 -30.63
C GLU A 53 9.72 -2.16 -29.57
N TRP A 54 9.15 -1.06 -29.06
CA TRP A 54 8.08 -1.09 -28.06
C TRP A 54 6.74 -1.46 -28.71
N GLU A 55 6.11 -2.49 -28.16
CA GLU A 55 4.79 -2.97 -28.59
C GLU A 55 3.82 -2.94 -27.43
N SER A 56 2.56 -2.60 -27.69
CA SER A 56 1.48 -2.68 -26.71
C SER A 56 1.11 -4.13 -26.49
N VAL A 57 1.37 -4.66 -25.31
CA VAL A 57 1.07 -6.05 -24.94
C VAL A 57 -0.18 -6.17 -24.09
N TYR A 58 -0.56 -5.11 -23.38
CA TYR A 58 -1.80 -5.07 -22.58
C TYR A 58 -2.36 -3.67 -22.49
N ASP A 59 -3.69 -3.53 -22.56
CA ASP A 59 -4.40 -2.26 -22.45
C ASP A 59 -5.73 -2.45 -21.73
N MET A 60 -5.97 -1.65 -20.68
CA MET A 60 -7.20 -1.70 -19.89
C MET A 60 -7.69 -0.32 -19.46
N ALA A 61 -8.97 -0.25 -19.11
CA ALA A 61 -9.51 0.91 -18.40
C ALA A 61 -9.07 0.87 -16.94
N GLY A 62 -8.65 2.01 -16.42
CA GLY A 62 -8.36 2.19 -15.01
C GLY A 62 -9.63 2.29 -14.16
N ALA A 63 -9.47 2.10 -12.85
CA ALA A 63 -10.57 2.07 -11.89
C ALA A 63 -11.00 3.47 -11.41
N GLY A 64 -10.15 4.50 -11.54
CA GLY A 64 -10.41 5.84 -10.98
C GLY A 64 -10.35 6.97 -11.99
N ASP A 65 -10.64 8.17 -11.51
CA ASP A 65 -10.58 9.43 -12.26
C ASP A 65 -9.15 9.96 -12.44
N ASP A 66 -8.25 9.61 -11.52
CA ASP A 66 -6.82 9.98 -11.51
C ASP A 66 -5.97 8.83 -10.93
N ILE A 67 -4.67 8.81 -11.29
CA ILE A 67 -3.68 7.88 -10.75
C ILE A 67 -2.98 8.57 -9.57
N TYR A 68 -3.12 8.03 -8.36
CA TYR A 68 -2.47 8.60 -7.19
C TYR A 68 -1.01 8.18 -7.10
N THR A 69 -0.73 6.88 -6.96
CA THR A 69 0.62 6.30 -7.01
C THR A 69 0.65 5.02 -7.83
N VAL A 70 1.86 4.64 -8.23
CA VAL A 70 2.19 3.31 -8.73
C VAL A 70 3.40 2.83 -7.96
N ASP A 71 3.26 1.69 -7.33
CA ASP A 71 4.27 1.05 -6.51
C ASP A 71 4.59 -0.34 -7.07
N LEU A 72 5.76 -0.86 -6.71
CA LEU A 72 6.24 -2.18 -7.11
C LEU A 72 6.68 -2.94 -5.87
N ALA A 73 6.20 -4.16 -5.69
CA ALA A 73 6.55 -5.00 -4.56
C ALA A 73 6.49 -6.50 -4.92
N THR A 74 7.26 -7.31 -4.22
CA THR A 74 7.30 -8.78 -4.39
C THR A 74 6.25 -9.44 -3.49
N ILE A 75 4.95 -9.29 -3.80
CA ILE A 75 3.85 -9.83 -2.96
C ILE A 75 3.51 -11.27 -3.35
N SER A 76 3.33 -11.55 -4.65
CA SER A 76 2.86 -12.86 -5.11
C SER A 76 3.99 -13.83 -5.43
N THR A 77 5.15 -13.31 -5.85
CA THR A 77 6.34 -14.08 -6.22
C THR A 77 7.62 -13.31 -5.89
N LEU A 78 8.76 -14.00 -5.74
CA LEU A 78 10.06 -13.39 -5.50
C LEU A 78 10.82 -13.07 -6.80
N ASP A 79 10.40 -13.62 -7.92
CA ASP A 79 11.13 -13.56 -9.18
C ASP A 79 10.86 -12.26 -9.96
N ARG A 80 9.77 -11.56 -9.62
CA ARG A 80 9.34 -10.32 -10.29
C ARG A 80 8.52 -9.44 -9.36
N ASN A 81 8.27 -8.22 -9.79
CA ASN A 81 7.41 -7.30 -9.06
C ASN A 81 5.94 -7.44 -9.46
N ASP A 82 5.05 -7.35 -8.49
CA ASP A 82 3.66 -7.04 -8.72
C ASP A 82 3.50 -5.52 -8.89
N LEU A 83 2.54 -5.12 -9.71
CA LEU A 83 2.20 -3.73 -9.98
C LEU A 83 1.05 -3.32 -9.05
N ILE A 84 1.30 -2.34 -8.19
CA ILE A 84 0.30 -1.81 -7.27
C ILE A 84 -0.11 -0.42 -7.74
N ILE A 85 -1.40 -0.22 -8.01
CA ILE A 85 -1.93 1.05 -8.48
C ILE A 85 -2.93 1.57 -7.46
N SER A 86 -2.69 2.81 -7.00
CA SER A 86 -3.62 3.54 -6.17
C SER A 86 -4.35 4.55 -7.04
N TRP A 87 -5.65 4.35 -7.19
CA TRP A 87 -6.53 5.22 -7.94
C TRP A 87 -7.19 6.25 -7.04
N LYS A 88 -7.48 7.41 -7.58
CA LYS A 88 -8.18 8.48 -6.90
C LYS A 88 -9.46 8.83 -7.64
N ASP A 89 -10.57 8.75 -6.94
CA ASP A 89 -11.85 9.24 -7.43
C ASP A 89 -12.13 10.66 -6.97
N ARG A 90 -12.80 11.44 -7.81
CA ARG A 90 -13.25 12.79 -7.45
C ARG A 90 -14.30 12.73 -6.35
N GLY A 91 -14.06 13.47 -5.27
CA GLY A 91 -14.98 13.58 -4.15
C GLY A 91 -14.85 12.47 -3.10
N ARG A 92 -13.93 11.50 -3.28
CA ARG A 92 -13.54 10.52 -2.26
C ARG A 92 -12.18 10.89 -1.66
N THR A 93 -12.01 10.69 -0.37
CA THR A 93 -10.71 10.84 0.31
C THR A 93 -9.88 9.57 0.16
N GLU A 94 -10.51 8.45 0.28
CA GLU A 94 -9.96 7.11 0.18
C GLU A 94 -9.44 6.80 -1.23
N LEU A 95 -8.41 6.00 -1.32
CA LEU A 95 -7.84 5.49 -2.56
C LEU A 95 -8.39 4.10 -2.85
N ASP A 96 -8.73 3.83 -4.10
CA ASP A 96 -8.98 2.46 -4.56
C ASP A 96 -7.63 1.83 -4.96
N ILE A 97 -7.31 0.67 -4.39
CA ILE A 97 -6.00 0.03 -4.51
C ILE A 97 -6.17 -1.31 -5.22
N GLU A 98 -5.38 -1.51 -6.25
CA GLU A 98 -5.37 -2.75 -7.02
C GLU A 98 -3.95 -3.30 -7.12
N ILE A 99 -3.80 -4.62 -6.93
CA ILE A 99 -2.55 -5.35 -7.13
C ILE A 99 -2.70 -6.23 -8.37
N TYR A 100 -1.75 -6.08 -9.27
CA TYR A 100 -1.69 -6.85 -10.50
C TYR A 100 -0.38 -7.63 -10.60
N SER A 101 -0.46 -8.86 -11.10
CA SER A 101 0.68 -9.63 -11.58
C SER A 101 0.62 -9.70 -13.09
N TYR A 102 1.76 -9.40 -13.75
CA TYR A 102 1.92 -9.50 -15.18
C TYR A 102 2.77 -10.71 -15.54
N GLU A 103 2.36 -11.47 -16.53
CA GLU A 103 3.13 -12.58 -17.04
C GLU A 103 2.80 -12.79 -18.54
N LYS A 104 3.80 -12.60 -19.40
CA LYS A 104 3.73 -12.94 -20.84
C LYS A 104 2.48 -12.41 -21.55
N GLY A 105 2.24 -11.10 -21.42
CA GLY A 105 1.09 -10.44 -22.04
C GLY A 105 -0.24 -10.64 -21.30
N THR A 106 -0.23 -11.26 -20.13
CA THR A 106 -1.42 -11.47 -19.29
C THR A 106 -1.29 -10.70 -17.99
N LEU A 107 -2.23 -9.81 -17.74
CA LEU A 107 -2.36 -9.10 -16.47
C LEU A 107 -3.47 -9.73 -15.65
N SER A 108 -3.15 -10.13 -14.42
CA SER A 108 -4.10 -10.73 -13.47
C SER A 108 -4.29 -9.83 -12.27
N ASN A 109 -5.53 -9.43 -11.99
CA ASN A 109 -5.84 -8.74 -10.74
C ASN A 109 -5.78 -9.75 -9.58
N LEU A 110 -4.90 -9.50 -8.61
CA LEU A 110 -4.70 -10.35 -7.44
C LEU A 110 -5.47 -9.86 -6.21
N PHE A 111 -5.72 -8.54 -6.14
CA PHE A 111 -6.41 -7.91 -5.04
C PHE A 111 -7.02 -6.59 -5.47
N SER A 112 -8.18 -6.26 -4.91
CA SER A 112 -8.80 -4.93 -4.96
C SER A 112 -9.31 -4.58 -3.58
N GLY A 113 -8.99 -3.38 -3.11
CA GLY A 113 -9.36 -2.86 -1.80
C GLY A 113 -9.28 -1.35 -1.76
N ALA A 114 -9.41 -0.78 -0.56
CA ALA A 114 -9.36 0.66 -0.36
C ALA A 114 -8.58 1.02 0.89
N GLY A 115 -8.02 2.25 0.93
CA GLY A 115 -7.28 2.78 2.08
C GLY A 115 -6.77 4.18 1.82
N ASP A 116 -6.21 4.83 2.86
CA ASP A 116 -5.65 6.18 2.75
C ASP A 116 -4.13 6.19 2.63
N ARG A 117 -3.47 5.18 3.23
CA ARG A 117 -2.01 5.00 3.19
C ARG A 117 -1.70 3.53 2.96
N LEU A 118 -0.63 3.27 2.25
CA LEU A 118 -0.11 1.92 2.05
C LEU A 118 1.40 1.88 2.30
N TYR A 119 1.84 0.77 2.89
CA TYR A 119 3.23 0.49 3.20
C TYR A 119 3.56 -0.93 2.79
N PHE A 120 4.80 -1.16 2.36
CA PHE A 120 5.30 -2.49 1.99
C PHE A 120 6.43 -2.89 2.92
N MET A 121 6.34 -4.10 3.48
CA MET A 121 7.33 -4.63 4.40
C MET A 121 7.29 -6.15 4.40
N ASP A 122 8.41 -6.79 4.67
CA ASP A 122 8.50 -8.22 4.91
C ASP A 122 8.30 -8.47 6.42
N ILE A 123 7.04 -8.71 6.82
CA ILE A 123 6.64 -8.80 8.23
C ILE A 123 7.16 -10.09 8.88
N ASN A 124 7.22 -11.17 8.11
CA ASN A 124 7.54 -12.51 8.62
C ASN A 124 8.92 -13.00 8.18
N GLU A 125 9.71 -12.15 7.52
CA GLU A 125 11.06 -12.43 7.05
C GLU A 125 11.14 -13.62 6.06
N ASP A 126 10.08 -13.82 5.24
CA ASP A 126 10.03 -14.88 4.21
C ASP A 126 10.47 -14.40 2.81
N GLY A 127 10.83 -13.12 2.70
CA GLY A 127 11.28 -12.46 1.48
C GLY A 127 10.16 -11.89 0.63
N TYR A 128 8.89 -12.20 0.93
CA TYR A 128 7.74 -11.57 0.29
C TYR A 128 7.36 -10.30 1.04
N SER A 129 6.89 -9.31 0.30
CA SER A 129 6.35 -8.10 0.90
C SER A 129 4.88 -8.31 1.29
N GLU A 130 4.54 -7.95 2.52
CA GLU A 130 3.17 -7.67 2.88
C GLU A 130 2.85 -6.22 2.60
N MET A 131 1.63 -5.94 2.12
CA MET A 131 1.11 -4.60 2.03
C MET A 131 0.25 -4.31 3.26
N VAL A 132 0.62 -3.27 4.01
CA VAL A 132 -0.17 -2.76 5.13
C VAL A 132 -0.96 -1.56 4.66
N LEU A 133 -2.28 -1.65 4.80
CA LEU A 133 -3.23 -0.59 4.50
C LEU A 133 -3.66 0.08 5.79
N LEU A 134 -3.55 1.39 5.86
CA LEU A 134 -4.18 2.22 6.88
C LEU A 134 -5.35 2.96 6.23
N GLY A 135 -6.45 3.03 6.95
CA GLY A 135 -7.67 3.67 6.45
C GLY A 135 -8.68 3.91 7.57
N TRP A 136 -9.91 4.10 7.15
CA TRP A 136 -11.01 4.39 8.04
C TRP A 136 -12.09 3.33 7.85
N ALA A 137 -12.38 2.59 8.89
CA ALA A 137 -13.48 1.64 8.89
C ALA A 137 -14.82 2.32 8.60
N SER A 138 -15.84 1.53 8.29
CA SER A 138 -17.18 2.05 8.03
C SER A 138 -17.78 2.87 9.20
N SER A 139 -17.30 2.62 10.43
CA SER A 139 -17.58 3.42 11.64
C SER A 139 -16.86 4.78 11.67
N ARG A 140 -15.91 5.02 10.75
CA ARG A 140 -14.95 6.13 10.71
C ARG A 140 -13.89 6.08 11.81
N ASP A 141 -13.68 4.93 12.40
CA ASP A 141 -12.56 4.69 13.29
C ASP A 141 -11.32 4.35 12.45
N PRO A 142 -10.11 4.76 12.90
CA PRO A 142 -8.88 4.41 12.20
C PRO A 142 -8.70 2.89 12.21
N SER A 143 -8.16 2.37 11.14
CA SER A 143 -8.03 0.92 10.94
C SER A 143 -6.77 0.53 10.21
N ILE A 144 -6.36 -0.71 10.44
CA ILE A 144 -5.24 -1.37 9.79
C ILE A 144 -5.69 -2.70 9.16
N GLN A 145 -5.17 -2.98 7.98
CA GLN A 145 -5.38 -4.25 7.29
C GLN A 145 -4.07 -4.74 6.67
N ILE A 146 -3.79 -6.04 6.74
CA ILE A 146 -2.63 -6.66 6.10
C ILE A 146 -3.09 -7.46 4.88
N VAL A 147 -2.50 -7.16 3.74
CA VAL A 147 -2.66 -7.92 2.49
C VAL A 147 -1.37 -8.68 2.22
N ARG A 148 -1.48 -9.99 2.03
CA ARG A 148 -0.34 -10.87 1.94
C ARG A 148 -0.55 -12.06 1.01
N ARG A 149 0.53 -12.72 0.68
CA ARG A 149 0.49 -14.02 0.03
C ARG A 149 -0.02 -15.12 0.98
N ALA A 150 -0.86 -15.98 0.47
CA ALA A 150 -1.33 -17.21 1.14
C ALA A 150 -1.37 -18.36 0.12
N GLY A 151 -0.31 -19.13 0.06
CA GLY A 151 -0.11 -20.13 -0.99
C GLY A 151 0.03 -19.48 -2.37
N SER A 152 -0.90 -19.74 -3.29
CA SER A 152 -0.91 -19.15 -4.64
C SER A 152 -1.85 -17.95 -4.76
N ARG A 153 -2.36 -17.41 -3.66
CA ARG A 153 -3.31 -16.28 -3.67
C ARG A 153 -2.75 -15.13 -2.87
N VAL A 154 -3.19 -13.93 -3.22
CA VAL A 154 -3.08 -12.73 -2.40
C VAL A 154 -4.40 -12.56 -1.66
N ILE A 155 -4.35 -12.39 -0.34
CA ILE A 155 -5.52 -12.26 0.52
C ILE A 155 -5.35 -11.07 1.46
N ALA A 156 -6.44 -10.39 1.77
CA ALA A 156 -6.50 -9.47 2.89
C ALA A 156 -6.89 -10.21 4.17
N ARG A 157 -6.31 -9.79 5.30
CA ARG A 157 -6.79 -10.16 6.63
C ARG A 157 -7.99 -9.29 6.98
N ASP A 158 -8.70 -9.69 8.02
CA ASP A 158 -9.78 -8.86 8.56
C ASP A 158 -9.21 -7.49 9.00
N GLU A 159 -9.99 -6.45 8.77
CA GLU A 159 -9.66 -5.11 9.22
C GLU A 159 -9.68 -5.04 10.75
N THR A 160 -8.65 -4.44 11.34
CA THR A 160 -8.54 -4.26 12.78
C THR A 160 -8.65 -2.78 13.11
N ILE A 161 -9.56 -2.45 14.03
CA ILE A 161 -9.74 -1.08 14.51
C ILE A 161 -8.61 -0.70 15.45
N LEU A 162 -8.01 0.46 15.21
CA LEU A 162 -7.01 1.06 16.08
C LEU A 162 -7.67 1.72 17.29
N SER A 163 -6.92 1.94 18.36
CA SER A 163 -7.47 2.43 19.63
C SER A 163 -7.60 3.94 19.67
N SER A 164 -6.83 4.64 18.86
CA SER A 164 -6.80 6.11 18.85
C SER A 164 -8.05 6.73 18.20
N ARG A 165 -8.16 8.07 18.34
CA ARG A 165 -9.13 8.88 17.60
C ARG A 165 -8.41 9.74 16.58
N ALA A 166 -7.63 9.11 15.74
CA ALA A 166 -6.83 9.77 14.73
C ALA A 166 -7.66 10.65 13.79
N ILE A 167 -7.02 11.70 13.28
CA ILE A 167 -7.52 12.53 12.19
C ILE A 167 -6.68 12.36 10.92
N ASP A 168 -5.47 11.80 11.05
CA ASP A 168 -4.58 11.43 9.94
C ASP A 168 -3.52 10.44 10.43
N PHE A 169 -2.91 9.72 9.49
CA PHE A 169 -1.78 8.82 9.73
C PHE A 169 -0.49 9.53 9.31
N THR A 170 0.53 9.52 10.18
CA THR A 170 1.81 10.21 9.95
C THR A 170 2.98 9.26 9.67
N GLY A 171 2.87 8.00 10.07
CA GLY A 171 3.91 7.01 9.84
C GLY A 171 3.49 5.59 10.19
N LEU A 172 4.35 4.66 9.80
CA LEU A 172 4.25 3.26 10.17
C LEU A 172 5.65 2.66 10.26
N THR A 173 5.93 1.91 11.31
CA THR A 173 7.22 1.27 11.53
C THR A 173 7.02 -0.18 11.98
N LEU A 174 7.78 -1.11 11.40
CA LEU A 174 7.85 -2.49 11.86
C LEU A 174 8.93 -2.62 12.95
N GLY A 175 8.64 -3.32 14.04
CA GLY A 175 9.56 -3.52 15.14
C GLY A 175 9.28 -4.79 15.92
N LYS A 176 9.89 -4.89 17.11
CA LYS A 176 9.70 -6.01 18.04
C LYS A 176 9.28 -5.49 19.41
N THR A 177 8.47 -6.26 20.12
CA THR A 177 8.22 -6.06 21.55
C THR A 177 9.43 -6.51 22.38
N LEU A 178 9.44 -6.20 23.67
CA LEU A 178 10.48 -6.71 24.60
C LEU A 178 10.48 -8.23 24.69
N ASP A 179 9.34 -8.85 24.52
CA ASP A 179 9.17 -10.32 24.50
C ASP A 179 9.60 -10.93 23.17
N GLY A 180 9.92 -10.09 22.17
CA GLY A 180 10.41 -10.51 20.85
C GLY A 180 9.34 -10.69 19.80
N ASP A 181 8.07 -10.42 20.12
CA ASP A 181 6.97 -10.49 19.18
C ASP A 181 7.09 -9.40 18.13
N THR A 182 6.67 -9.68 16.91
CA THR A 182 6.61 -8.67 15.85
C THR A 182 5.51 -7.65 16.16
N ALA A 183 5.81 -6.37 16.00
CA ALA A 183 4.85 -5.30 16.21
C ALA A 183 4.92 -4.25 15.11
N ILE A 184 3.76 -3.70 14.76
CA ILE A 184 3.62 -2.55 13.87
C ILE A 184 3.26 -1.35 14.76
N TYR A 185 4.04 -0.28 14.62
CA TYR A 185 3.79 1.00 15.27
C TYR A 185 3.14 1.91 14.25
N VAL A 186 1.93 2.37 14.54
CA VAL A 186 1.15 3.27 13.70
C VAL A 186 1.16 4.65 14.32
N ASP A 187 1.87 5.58 13.70
CA ASP A 187 1.94 6.96 14.17
C ASP A 187 0.77 7.77 13.60
N GLU A 188 0.03 8.44 14.46
CA GLU A 188 -1.24 9.08 14.17
C GLU A 188 -1.26 10.52 14.68
N LEU A 189 -2.01 11.36 13.98
CA LEU A 189 -2.33 12.71 14.39
C LEU A 189 -3.73 12.72 15.01
N ILE A 190 -3.82 13.10 16.29
CA ILE A 190 -5.10 13.18 17.02
C ILE A 190 -5.73 14.56 16.88
N SER A 191 -4.88 15.59 16.83
CA SER A 191 -5.27 16.98 16.60
C SER A 191 -4.13 17.72 15.90
N SER A 192 -4.29 19.01 15.65
CA SER A 192 -3.21 19.83 15.08
C SER A 192 -1.95 19.94 15.96
N SER A 193 -2.02 19.51 17.22
CA SER A 193 -0.94 19.64 18.21
C SER A 193 -0.70 18.37 19.05
N SER A 194 -1.45 17.30 18.81
CA SER A 194 -1.34 16.04 19.53
C SER A 194 -1.16 14.89 18.58
N ALA A 195 -0.26 13.99 18.90
CA ALA A 195 0.00 12.76 18.19
C ALA A 195 -0.16 11.56 19.12
N ALA A 196 -0.39 10.38 18.56
CA ALA A 196 -0.43 9.11 19.25
C ALA A 196 0.32 8.04 18.44
N THR A 197 0.65 6.94 19.08
CA THR A 197 1.16 5.75 18.41
C THR A 197 0.37 4.55 18.88
N ASP A 198 -0.35 3.90 17.99
CA ASP A 198 -0.94 2.60 18.25
C ASP A 198 0.10 1.50 18.02
N ILE A 199 0.08 0.50 18.90
CA ILE A 199 0.98 -0.64 18.81
C ILE A 199 0.14 -1.88 18.48
N VAL A 200 0.40 -2.42 17.30
CA VAL A 200 -0.27 -3.63 16.80
C VAL A 200 0.69 -4.80 16.90
N VAL A 201 0.48 -5.65 17.90
CA VAL A 201 1.26 -6.87 18.09
C VAL A 201 0.75 -7.97 17.18
N LEU A 202 1.66 -8.74 16.60
CA LEU A 202 1.37 -9.78 15.63
C LEU A 202 1.70 -11.17 16.21
N ASP A 203 0.69 -12.05 16.25
CA ASP A 203 0.85 -13.49 16.36
C ASP A 203 0.63 -14.12 14.98
N GLY A 204 1.73 -14.36 14.27
CA GLY A 204 1.71 -14.62 12.83
C GLY A 204 1.13 -13.41 12.09
N PHE A 205 -0.10 -13.53 11.59
CA PHE A 205 -0.83 -12.41 10.96
C PHE A 205 -2.14 -12.05 11.69
N ASN A 206 -2.32 -12.55 12.90
CA ASN A 206 -3.39 -12.06 13.77
C ASN A 206 -2.91 -10.78 14.46
N MET A 207 -3.74 -9.75 14.42
CA MET A 207 -3.43 -8.42 14.93
C MET A 207 -4.13 -8.19 16.26
N GLU A 208 -3.39 -7.74 17.27
CA GLU A 208 -3.91 -7.27 18.54
C GLU A 208 -3.42 -5.84 18.80
N VAL A 209 -4.34 -4.91 18.96
CA VAL A 209 -4.01 -3.52 19.31
C VAL A 209 -3.81 -3.43 20.82
N VAL A 210 -2.59 -3.07 21.22
CA VAL A 210 -2.22 -3.09 22.64
C VAL A 210 -2.63 -1.81 23.34
N THR A 211 -2.29 -0.65 22.81
CA THR A 211 -2.66 0.64 23.40
C THR A 211 -2.31 1.77 22.43
N ALA A 212 -3.07 2.88 22.47
CA ALA A 212 -2.64 4.16 21.93
C ALA A 212 -1.94 4.97 23.02
N ALA A 213 -0.77 5.50 22.72
CA ALA A 213 -0.06 6.44 23.58
C ALA A 213 -0.26 7.85 23.04
N GLU A 214 -1.05 8.67 23.71
CA GLU A 214 -1.22 10.09 23.37
C GLU A 214 -0.03 10.90 23.96
N THR A 215 0.63 11.67 23.11
CA THR A 215 1.68 12.58 23.54
C THR A 215 1.09 13.95 23.84
N GLY A 216 1.24 14.44 25.09
CA GLY A 216 0.85 15.79 25.50
C GLY A 216 -0.18 15.89 26.62
N ASP A 217 -0.61 14.79 27.22
CA ASP A 217 -1.45 14.79 28.41
C ASP A 217 -0.66 14.19 29.58
N ASP A 218 -0.37 15.01 30.62
CA ASP A 218 0.55 14.66 31.70
C ASP A 218 0.13 13.40 32.51
N GLU A 219 -1.15 13.01 32.49
CA GLU A 219 -1.64 11.80 33.16
C GLU A 219 -1.48 10.52 32.34
N GLU A 220 -1.32 10.62 31.00
CA GLU A 220 -1.13 9.48 30.09
C GLU A 220 0.35 9.27 29.72
N GLU A 221 1.22 10.28 29.97
CA GLU A 221 2.66 10.19 29.73
C GLU A 221 3.33 9.05 30.55
N GLU A 222 2.85 8.81 31.79
CA GLU A 222 3.32 7.70 32.64
C GLU A 222 2.90 6.32 32.09
N ALA A 223 1.73 6.23 31.46
CA ALA A 223 1.27 4.99 30.81
C ALA A 223 1.96 4.77 29.45
N ALA A 224 2.20 5.84 28.72
CA ALA A 224 2.93 5.84 27.46
C ALA A 224 4.40 5.43 27.65
N ASP A 225 5.09 6.02 28.64
CA ASP A 225 6.47 5.65 28.98
C ASP A 225 6.58 4.19 29.42
N SER A 226 5.59 3.68 30.15
CA SER A 226 5.56 2.29 30.59
C SER A 226 5.36 1.30 29.42
N LEU A 227 4.65 1.71 28.38
CA LEU A 227 4.45 0.91 27.15
C LEU A 227 5.64 1.04 26.17
N TYR A 228 6.22 2.23 26.06
CA TYR A 228 7.45 2.45 25.30
C TYR A 228 8.62 1.62 25.83
N ASP A 229 8.67 1.41 27.17
CA ASP A 229 9.63 0.50 27.79
C ASP A 229 9.37 -0.98 27.48
N GLN A 230 8.19 -1.32 26.92
CA GLN A 230 7.83 -2.68 26.53
C GLN A 230 8.05 -2.99 25.06
N THR A 231 8.38 -1.98 24.23
CA THR A 231 8.58 -2.16 22.79
C THR A 231 9.89 -1.54 22.34
N VAL A 232 10.58 -2.19 21.41
CA VAL A 232 11.82 -1.68 20.81
C VAL A 232 11.55 -1.32 19.36
N ARG A 233 11.66 -0.03 19.04
CA ARG A 233 11.69 0.39 17.63
C ARG A 233 13.05 0.05 17.02
N PRO A 234 13.08 -0.43 15.77
CA PRO A 234 14.34 -0.71 15.07
C PRO A 234 15.16 0.55 14.79
#